data_9eb21f402419fb7b2cf98346d962285f
#
_entry.id   9eb21f402419fb7b2cf98346d962285f
#
_cell.length_a   1.000
_cell.length_b   1.000
_cell.length_c   1.000
_cell.angle_alpha   90.00
_cell.angle_beta   90.00
_cell.angle_gamma   90.00
#
_symmetry.space_group_name_H-M   'P 1'
#
loop_
_entity.id
_entity.type
_entity.pdbx_description
1 polymer ?
#
loop_
_entity_poly.entity_id
_entity_poly.type
_entity_poly.pdbx_seq_one_letter_code
_entity_poly.pdbx_strand_id
1 'polypeptide(L)' 'MDLQDIENRIRNHIEGCEVKAETDGYYVTVHVVSESFEDMRAVKRQQTVYGALTELISSGALHAVNINAKAPSEQ' A
#
# COMPACT_ATOMS: atom_id res chain seq x y z
N MET A 1 -3.10 10.51 11.82
CA MET A 1 -2.54 9.84 10.62
C MET A 1 -3.23 10.39 9.39
N ASP A 2 -2.45 10.88 8.44
CA ASP A 2 -2.99 11.44 7.20
C ASP A 2 -3.05 10.33 6.13
N LEU A 3 -4.25 9.84 5.87
CA LEU A 3 -4.47 8.79 4.87
C LEU A 3 -4.11 9.25 3.47
N GLN A 4 -4.29 10.54 3.18
CA GLN A 4 -3.93 11.10 1.89
C GLN A 4 -2.43 11.01 1.65
N ASP A 5 -1.62 11.26 2.68
CA ASP A 5 -0.17 11.14 2.59
C ASP A 5 0.23 9.68 2.29
N ILE A 6 -0.42 8.73 2.95
CA ILE A 6 -0.17 7.31 2.70
C ILE A 6 -0.48 6.96 1.25
N GLU A 7 -1.62 7.39 0.75
CA GLU A 7 -2.00 7.14 -0.64
C GLU A 7 -1.01 7.75 -1.61
N ASN A 8 -0.59 8.99 -1.36
CA ASN A 8 0.35 9.67 -2.24
C ASN A 8 1.71 8.99 -2.28
N ARG A 9 2.19 8.50 -1.13
CA ARG A 9 3.45 7.77 -1.09
C ARG A 9 3.40 6.49 -1.92
N ILE A 10 2.28 5.79 -1.87
CA ILE A 10 2.11 4.57 -2.65
C ILE A 10 2.01 4.91 -4.14
N ARG A 11 1.26 5.94 -4.52
CA ARG A 11 1.15 6.37 -5.91
C ARG A 11 2.50 6.76 -6.51
N ASN A 12 3.33 7.42 -5.71
CA ASN A 12 4.65 7.84 -6.18
C ASN A 12 5.63 6.68 -6.30
N HIS A 13 5.40 5.62 -5.55
CA HIS A 13 6.29 4.46 -5.53
C HIS A 13 5.91 3.42 -6.58
N ILE A 14 4.62 3.27 -6.83
CA ILE A 14 4.08 2.30 -7.78
C ILE A 14 3.31 3.05 -8.87
N GLU A 15 3.94 3.20 -10.02
CA GLU A 15 3.37 3.97 -11.11
C GLU A 15 2.07 3.35 -11.62
N GLY A 16 1.08 4.21 -11.85
CA GLY A 16 -0.18 3.80 -12.45
C GLY A 16 -1.10 3.01 -11.53
N CYS A 17 -0.82 2.95 -10.23
CA CYS A 17 -1.67 2.21 -9.33
C CYS A 17 -2.89 3.02 -8.88
N GLU A 18 -3.93 2.28 -8.51
CA GLU A 18 -5.06 2.83 -7.79
C GLU A 18 -4.87 2.45 -6.33
N VAL A 19 -5.06 3.41 -5.43
CA VAL A 19 -4.87 3.14 -4.01
C VAL A 19 -5.96 3.80 -3.20
N LYS A 20 -6.42 3.09 -2.18
CA LYS A 20 -7.36 3.61 -1.20
C LYS A 20 -6.87 3.20 0.19
N ALA A 21 -6.68 4.18 1.06
CA ALA A 21 -6.31 3.93 2.45
C ALA A 21 -7.50 4.21 3.35
N GLU A 22 -7.69 3.36 4.35
CA GLU A 22 -8.74 3.53 5.33
C GLU A 22 -8.24 3.08 6.70
N THR A 23 -8.88 3.54 7.76
CA THR A 23 -8.48 3.19 9.12
C THR A 23 -9.71 2.98 10.00
N ASP A 24 -9.56 2.07 10.98
CA ASP A 24 -10.55 1.89 12.03
C ASP A 24 -10.13 2.59 13.32
N GLY A 25 -9.07 3.41 13.26
CA GLY A 25 -8.50 4.09 14.42
C GLY A 25 -7.29 3.39 15.00
N TYR A 26 -7.09 2.12 14.71
CA TYR A 26 -5.95 1.33 15.15
C TYR A 26 -5.12 0.82 13.98
N TYR A 27 -5.76 0.12 13.05
CA TYR A 27 -5.11 -0.38 11.85
C TYR A 27 -5.36 0.55 10.68
N VAL A 28 -4.37 0.63 9.81
CA VAL A 28 -4.55 1.24 8.50
C VAL A 28 -4.59 0.11 7.48
N THR A 29 -5.57 0.13 6.61
CA THR A 29 -5.67 -0.84 5.53
C THR A 29 -5.50 -0.09 4.21
N VAL A 30 -4.59 -0.58 3.36
CA VAL A 30 -4.39 0.00 2.04
C VAL A 30 -4.80 -1.03 0.98
N HIS A 31 -5.63 -0.59 0.05
CA HIS A 31 -6.05 -1.38 -1.09
C HIS A 31 -5.34 -0.82 -2.31
N VAL A 32 -4.50 -1.62 -2.94
CA VAL A 32 -3.68 -1.17 -4.07
C VAL A 32 -3.95 -2.09 -5.25
N VAL A 33 -4.27 -1.48 -6.39
CA VAL A 33 -4.49 -2.21 -7.63
C VAL A 33 -3.48 -1.70 -8.65
N SER A 34 -2.71 -2.59 -9.24
CA SER A 34 -1.71 -2.21 -10.23
C SER A 34 -1.44 -3.35 -11.20
N GLU A 35 -1.25 -3.00 -12.46
CA GLU A 35 -0.81 -3.96 -13.47
C GLU A 35 0.56 -4.54 -13.14
N SER A 36 1.37 -3.80 -12.38
CA SER A 36 2.69 -4.28 -11.92
C SER A 36 2.59 -5.57 -11.13
N PHE A 37 1.45 -5.83 -10.51
CA PHE A 37 1.26 -7.02 -9.69
C PHE A 37 0.93 -8.28 -10.47
N GLU A 38 0.69 -8.18 -11.78
CA GLU A 38 0.31 -9.35 -12.59
C GLU A 38 1.36 -10.46 -12.52
N ASP A 39 2.63 -10.09 -12.50
CA ASP A 39 3.72 -11.06 -12.48
C ASP A 39 4.33 -11.27 -11.10
N MET A 40 3.69 -10.74 -10.07
CA MET A 40 4.21 -10.83 -8.69
C MET A 40 3.41 -11.79 -7.85
N ARG A 41 4.11 -12.58 -7.05
CA ARG A 41 3.49 -13.39 -6.00
C ARG A 41 3.12 -12.50 -4.82
N ALA A 42 2.28 -13.01 -3.93
CA ALA A 42 1.74 -12.24 -2.80
C ALA A 42 2.84 -11.60 -1.94
N VAL A 43 3.90 -12.33 -1.64
CA VAL A 43 4.99 -11.79 -0.82
C VAL A 43 5.65 -10.60 -1.50
N LYS A 44 5.90 -10.70 -2.81
CA LYS A 44 6.52 -9.61 -3.55
C LYS A 44 5.63 -8.38 -3.59
N ARG A 45 4.34 -8.58 -3.76
CA ARG A 45 3.37 -7.47 -3.74
C ARG A 45 3.39 -6.74 -2.40
N GLN A 46 3.39 -7.50 -1.30
CA GLN A 46 3.46 -6.95 0.05
C GLN A 46 4.72 -6.13 0.23
N GLN A 47 5.87 -6.66 -0.17
CA GLN A 47 7.14 -5.98 -0.05
C GLN A 47 7.18 -4.70 -0.88
N THR A 48 6.58 -4.71 -2.05
CA THR A 48 6.57 -3.55 -2.94
C THR A 48 5.76 -2.40 -2.32
N VAL A 49 4.57 -2.69 -1.80
CA VAL A 49 3.75 -1.68 -1.15
C VAL A 49 4.40 -1.21 0.15
N TYR A 50 4.94 -2.15 0.93
CA TYR A 50 5.60 -1.84 2.19
C TYR A 50 6.78 -0.89 1.97
N GLY A 51 7.50 -1.05 0.87
CA GLY A 51 8.61 -0.18 0.50
C GLY A 51 8.21 1.29 0.37
N ALA A 52 6.98 1.56 -0.04
CA ALA A 52 6.48 2.92 -0.15
C ALA A 52 6.24 3.56 1.22
N LEU A 53 6.10 2.75 2.27
CA LEU A 53 5.72 3.21 3.61
C LEU A 53 6.86 3.10 4.61
N THR A 54 8.07 2.78 4.15
CA THR A 54 9.22 2.52 5.01
C THR A 54 9.51 3.66 5.98
N GLU A 55 9.48 4.89 5.51
CA GLU A 55 9.76 6.05 6.36
C GLU A 55 8.73 6.19 7.48
N LEU A 56 7.46 5.99 7.17
CA LEU A 56 6.40 6.09 8.17
C LEU A 56 6.50 5.00 9.21
N ILE A 57 6.90 3.82 8.79
CA ILE A 57 7.06 2.68 9.69
C ILE A 57 8.30 2.89 10.57
N SER A 58 9.42 3.31 9.98
CA SER A 58 10.66 3.56 10.72
C SER A 58 10.52 4.65 11.77
N SER A 59 9.76 5.69 11.46
CA SER A 59 9.56 6.82 12.36
C SER A 59 8.55 6.53 13.47
N GLY A 60 7.85 5.41 13.38
CA GLY A 60 6.79 5.07 14.33
C GLY A 60 5.47 5.76 14.06
N ALA A 61 5.35 6.51 12.97
CA ALA A 61 4.09 7.17 12.61
C ALA A 61 3.04 6.17 12.16
N LEU A 62 3.47 5.04 11.62
CA LEU A 62 2.59 3.97 11.16
C LEU A 62 3.03 2.67 11.78
N HIS A 63 2.18 2.06 12.60
CA HIS A 63 2.54 0.84 13.35
C HIS A 63 1.94 -0.42 12.76
N ALA A 64 0.66 -0.39 12.45
CA ALA A 64 -0.05 -1.57 11.99
C ALA A 64 -0.71 -1.25 10.65
N VAL A 65 -0.29 -1.94 9.61
CA VAL A 65 -0.82 -1.76 8.27
C VAL A 65 -1.18 -3.10 7.66
N ASN A 66 -2.38 -3.16 7.10
CA ASN A 66 -2.83 -4.31 6.32
C ASN A 66 -2.76 -3.93 4.86
N ILE A 67 -2.10 -4.74 4.06
CA ILE A 67 -1.90 -4.46 2.65
C ILE A 67 -2.71 -5.46 1.83
N ASN A 68 -3.58 -4.95 0.97
CA ASN A 68 -4.36 -5.73 0.05
C ASN A 68 -3.98 -5.31 -1.37
N ALA A 69 -3.10 -6.08 -2.00
CA ALA A 69 -2.54 -5.74 -3.30
C ALA A 69 -3.07 -6.71 -4.36
N LYS A 70 -3.69 -6.16 -5.40
CA LYS A 70 -4.30 -6.96 -6.46
C LYS A 70 -3.89 -6.46 -7.83
N ALA A 71 -3.79 -7.39 -8.78
CA ALA A 71 -3.71 -7.03 -10.19
C ALA A 71 -5.11 -6.73 -10.70
N PRO A 72 -5.26 -5.93 -11.78
CA PRO A 72 -6.58 -5.59 -12.31
C PRO A 72 -7.42 -6.81 -12.67
N SER A 73 -6.79 -7.87 -13.15
CA SER A 73 -7.49 -9.10 -13.53
C SER A 73 -8.07 -9.87 -12.34
N GLU A 74 -7.67 -9.50 -11.12
CA GLU A 74 -8.08 -10.19 -9.90
C GLU A 74 -9.21 -9.47 -9.15
N GLN A 75 -9.64 -8.36 -9.67
CA GLN A 75 -10.71 -7.59 -9.04
C GLN A 75 -12.07 -8.22 -9.23
#